data_20ab03623bb6ee5e6001ccf6caca3a1a
#
_entry.id   20ab03623bb6ee5e6001ccf6caca3a1a
#
_cell.length_a   1.000
_cell.length_b   1.000
_cell.length_c   1.000
_cell.angle_alpha   90.00
_cell.angle_beta   90.00
_cell.angle_gamma   90.00
#
_symmetry.space_group_name_H-M   'P 1'
#
loop_
_entity.id
_entity.type
_entity.pdbx_description
1 polymer ?
#
loop_
_entity_poly.entity_id
_entity_poly.type
_entity_poly.pdbx_seq_one_letter_code
_entity_poly.pdbx_strand_id
1 'polypeptide(L)'
;MRANSVARMAAPRYDIPGQLAPSSGTPDDAHVATVDLATSARTVKEVLANAQAGAVMEELETDLVGLAPVKSRIRDIAALLVIDKLRMNVGLQAQAPSLHMSFTGNPGTGKTTVALRMAQILFRLGYVRKGHLVAVTRDDLVGQYIGHTAPKTKEILKKAMGGVLFIDEAYYLYRPENERDYGQEAIEILLQVMENQRDDLVVILAGYGERMETFFKSNPGLSSRIAHHLDFPDYQPEELEDIARRMLHTMQYRLSPSGVEALHEYIPLRMSQPHFANARSIRNALDRARLRQANRLFARQGAQLNRDDLMTIEGEDLRASRVFT
;
A
#
# COMPACT_ATOMS: atom_id res chain seq x y z
N MET A 1 4.60 12.97 -73.06
CA MET A 1 4.51 13.60 -71.71
C MET A 1 4.03 12.56 -70.72
N ARG A 2 4.93 12.06 -69.88
CA ARG A 2 4.63 10.96 -68.94
C ARG A 2 4.34 11.57 -67.55
N ALA A 3 3.18 11.22 -66.97
CA ALA A 3 2.78 11.61 -65.64
C ALA A 3 3.42 10.62 -64.60
N ASN A 4 4.17 11.12 -63.67
CA ASN A 4 4.75 10.39 -62.56
C ASN A 4 3.68 10.12 -61.47
N SER A 5 3.42 8.85 -61.23
CA SER A 5 2.64 8.35 -60.11
C SER A 5 3.55 8.22 -58.91
N VAL A 6 3.28 9.00 -57.86
CA VAL A 6 3.95 8.86 -56.56
C VAL A 6 3.20 7.82 -55.73
N ALA A 7 3.82 6.67 -55.55
CA ALA A 7 3.30 5.63 -54.66
C ALA A 7 3.44 6.07 -53.19
N ARG A 8 2.31 6.16 -52.48
CA ARG A 8 2.27 6.29 -51.03
C ARG A 8 2.67 4.97 -50.37
N MET A 9 3.82 4.96 -49.73
CA MET A 9 4.23 3.85 -48.84
C MET A 9 3.31 3.83 -47.61
N ALA A 10 2.64 2.69 -47.39
CA ALA A 10 1.85 2.42 -46.21
C ALA A 10 2.80 2.13 -45.03
N ALA A 11 2.49 2.70 -43.88
CA ALA A 11 3.19 2.46 -42.62
C ALA A 11 3.03 0.99 -42.17
N PRO A 12 4.05 0.41 -41.50
CA PRO A 12 3.97 -0.99 -41.05
C PRO A 12 2.92 -1.14 -39.94
N ARG A 13 1.99 -2.06 -40.11
CA ARG A 13 1.05 -2.51 -39.09
C ARG A 13 1.81 -3.45 -38.13
N TYR A 14 1.81 -3.13 -36.86
CA TYR A 14 2.21 -4.06 -35.81
C TYR A 14 1.08 -5.05 -35.55
N ASP A 15 1.32 -6.33 -35.79
CA ASP A 15 0.40 -7.41 -35.44
C ASP A 15 0.47 -7.66 -33.94
N ILE A 16 -0.67 -7.54 -33.26
CA ILE A 16 -0.83 -7.93 -31.85
C ILE A 16 -1.28 -9.40 -31.85
N PRO A 17 -0.57 -10.35 -31.25
CA PRO A 17 -0.99 -11.75 -31.18
C PRO A 17 -2.30 -11.85 -30.37
N GLY A 18 -3.37 -12.34 -31.00
CA GLY A 18 -4.66 -12.62 -30.36
C GLY A 18 -5.91 -12.00 -31.01
N GLN A 19 -5.79 -11.24 -32.10
CA GLN A 19 -6.97 -10.81 -32.86
C GLN A 19 -7.26 -11.80 -33.99
N LEU A 20 -8.41 -12.47 -33.88
CA LEU A 20 -9.00 -13.25 -34.97
C LEU A 20 -9.51 -12.29 -36.07
N ALA A 21 -9.21 -12.60 -37.31
CA ALA A 21 -9.65 -11.86 -38.49
C ALA A 21 -11.19 -11.85 -38.59
N PRO A 22 -11.83 -10.76 -39.09
CA PRO A 22 -13.24 -10.74 -39.29
C PRO A 22 -13.63 -11.63 -40.46
N SER A 23 -14.43 -12.68 -40.22
CA SER A 23 -15.08 -13.47 -41.23
C SER A 23 -16.23 -12.66 -41.84
N SER A 24 -16.25 -12.58 -43.18
CA SER A 24 -17.34 -12.06 -43.96
C SER A 24 -18.56 -13.01 -43.88
N GLY A 25 -19.52 -12.66 -43.05
CA GLY A 25 -20.81 -13.33 -42.91
C GLY A 25 -21.92 -12.29 -43.04
N THR A 26 -22.94 -12.58 -43.86
CA THR A 26 -24.14 -11.84 -44.15
C THR A 26 -24.96 -11.45 -42.91
N PRO A 27 -25.72 -10.35 -42.93
CA PRO A 27 -26.49 -9.91 -41.78
C PRO A 27 -27.81 -10.70 -41.71
N ASP A 28 -27.87 -11.68 -40.82
CA ASP A 28 -29.13 -12.15 -40.27
C ASP A 28 -28.88 -12.68 -38.83
N ASP A 29 -29.88 -12.37 -37.99
CA ASP A 29 -29.99 -12.80 -36.58
C ASP A 29 -29.08 -12.09 -35.56
N ALA A 30 -29.57 -10.94 -35.12
CA ALA A 30 -29.26 -10.36 -33.85
C ALA A 30 -29.72 -11.33 -32.69
N HIS A 31 -28.95 -12.39 -32.45
CA HIS A 31 -28.94 -13.04 -31.13
C HIS A 31 -28.22 -12.08 -30.18
N VAL A 32 -29.00 -11.22 -29.54
CA VAL A 32 -28.62 -10.64 -28.27
C VAL A 32 -28.25 -11.86 -27.38
N ALA A 33 -26.96 -12.08 -27.16
CA ALA A 33 -26.51 -13.01 -26.16
C ALA A 33 -27.17 -12.58 -24.85
N THR A 34 -28.24 -13.29 -24.48
CA THR A 34 -28.81 -13.23 -23.13
C THR A 34 -27.68 -13.71 -22.22
N VAL A 35 -26.93 -12.77 -21.62
CA VAL A 35 -26.03 -13.04 -20.52
C VAL A 35 -26.88 -13.81 -19.51
N ASP A 36 -26.49 -15.04 -19.24
CA ASP A 36 -27.21 -15.94 -18.34
C ASP A 36 -27.16 -15.31 -16.94
N LEU A 37 -28.20 -14.54 -16.63
CA LEU A 37 -28.39 -13.81 -15.36
C LEU A 37 -28.43 -14.74 -14.15
N ALA A 38 -28.46 -16.06 -14.40
CA ALA A 38 -28.48 -17.08 -13.36
C ALA A 38 -27.12 -17.31 -12.69
N THR A 39 -25.99 -16.95 -13.36
CA THR A 39 -24.63 -17.18 -12.86
C THR A 39 -23.95 -15.93 -12.29
N SER A 40 -24.55 -14.74 -12.41
CA SER A 40 -23.97 -13.51 -11.86
C SER A 40 -24.40 -13.31 -10.40
N ALA A 41 -23.42 -13.00 -9.54
CA ALA A 41 -23.68 -12.69 -8.14
C ALA A 41 -24.69 -11.54 -8.01
N ARG A 42 -25.73 -11.74 -7.19
CA ARG A 42 -26.83 -10.77 -6.99
C ARG A 42 -26.83 -10.18 -5.58
N THR A 43 -26.04 -10.75 -4.67
CA THR A 43 -25.96 -10.28 -3.29
C THR A 43 -24.53 -9.84 -2.95
N VAL A 44 -24.39 -8.93 -2.00
CA VAL A 44 -23.08 -8.49 -1.46
C VAL A 44 -22.28 -9.70 -0.97
N LYS A 45 -22.95 -10.64 -0.29
CA LYS A 45 -22.32 -11.86 0.24
C LYS A 45 -21.73 -12.73 -0.87
N GLU A 46 -22.45 -12.89 -1.97
CA GLU A 46 -21.97 -13.66 -3.14
C GLU A 46 -20.78 -12.97 -3.82
N VAL A 47 -20.81 -11.65 -4.00
CA VAL A 47 -19.67 -10.91 -4.57
C VAL A 47 -18.43 -11.06 -3.70
N LEU A 48 -18.56 -10.89 -2.38
CA LEU A 48 -17.44 -11.04 -1.44
C LEU A 48 -16.92 -12.48 -1.41
N ALA A 49 -17.80 -13.48 -1.44
CA ALA A 49 -17.41 -14.89 -1.46
C ALA A 49 -16.70 -15.26 -2.77
N ASN A 50 -17.28 -14.90 -3.92
CA ASN A 50 -16.71 -15.19 -5.24
C ASN A 50 -15.34 -14.51 -5.45
N ALA A 51 -15.20 -13.29 -4.94
CA ALA A 51 -13.95 -12.55 -4.99
C ALA A 51 -12.93 -12.99 -3.91
N GLN A 52 -13.33 -13.79 -2.92
CA GLN A 52 -12.54 -14.07 -1.71
C GLN A 52 -12.06 -12.78 -1.00
N ALA A 53 -12.77 -11.68 -1.19
CA ALA A 53 -12.40 -10.38 -0.62
C ALA A 53 -12.74 -10.31 0.88
N GLY A 54 -13.76 -11.07 1.32
CA GLY A 54 -14.14 -11.17 2.73
C GLY A 54 -12.99 -11.66 3.60
N ALA A 55 -12.26 -12.69 3.17
CA ALA A 55 -11.11 -13.21 3.91
C ALA A 55 -10.00 -12.16 4.08
N VAL A 56 -9.69 -11.38 3.04
CA VAL A 56 -8.68 -10.31 3.14
C VAL A 56 -9.13 -9.18 4.07
N MET A 57 -10.44 -8.90 4.10
CA MET A 57 -10.99 -7.92 5.04
C MET A 57 -10.94 -8.42 6.49
N GLU A 58 -11.21 -9.71 6.73
CA GLU A 58 -11.06 -10.34 8.05
C GLU A 58 -9.59 -10.38 8.49
N GLU A 59 -8.68 -10.72 7.58
CA GLU A 59 -7.23 -10.62 7.84
C GLU A 59 -6.81 -9.19 8.20
N LEU A 60 -7.33 -8.17 7.53
CA LEU A 60 -7.05 -6.77 7.86
C LEU A 60 -7.53 -6.43 9.28
N GLU A 61 -8.71 -6.95 9.70
CA GLU A 61 -9.20 -6.75 11.06
C GLU A 61 -8.33 -7.44 12.11
N THR A 62 -7.85 -8.65 11.80
CA THR A 62 -7.07 -9.46 12.74
C THR A 62 -5.60 -9.06 12.78
N ASP A 63 -5.00 -8.71 11.65
CA ASP A 63 -3.56 -8.42 11.55
C ASP A 63 -3.20 -7.01 12.05
N LEU A 64 -4.11 -6.06 11.85
CA LEU A 64 -3.89 -4.68 12.28
C LEU A 64 -4.47 -4.46 13.68
N VAL A 65 -3.62 -4.05 14.61
CA VAL A 65 -4.04 -3.56 15.91
C VAL A 65 -4.58 -2.14 15.75
N GLY A 66 -5.65 -1.80 16.44
CA GLY A 66 -6.23 -0.46 16.42
C GLY A 66 -6.65 0.02 15.03
N LEU A 67 -6.30 1.27 14.72
CA LEU A 67 -6.56 1.92 13.43
C LEU A 67 -8.04 1.89 13.01
N ALA A 68 -8.97 1.99 13.95
CA ALA A 68 -10.41 1.92 13.68
C ALA A 68 -10.90 2.87 12.57
N PRO A 69 -10.45 4.15 12.50
CA PRO A 69 -10.84 5.06 11.42
C PRO A 69 -10.35 4.59 10.04
N VAL A 70 -9.12 4.06 9.97
CA VAL A 70 -8.54 3.53 8.72
C VAL A 70 -9.30 2.30 8.26
N LYS A 71 -9.58 1.36 9.16
CA LYS A 71 -10.35 0.15 8.88
C LYS A 71 -11.76 0.49 8.39
N SER A 72 -12.43 1.45 9.04
CA SER A 72 -13.74 1.93 8.61
C SER A 72 -13.68 2.47 7.17
N ARG A 73 -12.70 3.31 6.88
CA ARG A 73 -12.56 3.89 5.54
C ARG A 73 -12.29 2.85 4.46
N ILE A 74 -11.50 1.81 4.77
CA ILE A 74 -11.26 0.68 3.86
C ILE A 74 -12.54 -0.10 3.60
N ARG A 75 -13.37 -0.33 4.63
CA ARG A 75 -14.68 -0.98 4.47
C ARG A 75 -15.61 -0.15 3.58
N ASP A 76 -15.64 1.17 3.75
CA ASP A 76 -16.44 2.07 2.89
C ASP A 76 -16.03 1.97 1.42
N ILE A 77 -14.72 1.98 1.15
CA ILE A 77 -14.18 1.81 -0.20
C ILE A 77 -14.56 0.43 -0.75
N ALA A 78 -14.35 -0.63 0.02
CA ALA A 78 -14.71 -1.99 -0.40
C ALA A 78 -16.22 -2.12 -0.67
N ALA A 79 -17.08 -1.50 0.15
CA ALA A 79 -18.53 -1.49 -0.05
C ALA A 79 -18.90 -0.79 -1.36
N LEU A 80 -18.31 0.37 -1.65
CA LEU A 80 -18.52 1.07 -2.93
C LEU A 80 -18.17 0.14 -4.12
N LEU A 81 -17.02 -0.50 -4.08
CA LEU A 81 -16.53 -1.38 -5.14
C LEU A 81 -17.42 -2.62 -5.34
N VAL A 82 -17.92 -3.19 -4.26
CA VAL A 82 -18.85 -4.34 -4.30
C VAL A 82 -20.19 -3.92 -4.91
N ILE A 83 -20.72 -2.77 -4.54
CA ILE A 83 -21.98 -2.25 -5.11
C ILE A 83 -21.81 -1.92 -6.59
N ASP A 84 -20.70 -1.30 -7.01
CA ASP A 84 -20.42 -1.05 -8.42
C ASP A 84 -20.35 -2.34 -9.23
N LYS A 85 -19.79 -3.42 -8.68
CA LYS A 85 -19.84 -4.74 -9.31
C LYS A 85 -21.25 -5.28 -9.47
N LEU A 86 -22.08 -5.15 -8.44
CA LEU A 86 -23.50 -5.55 -8.52
C LEU A 86 -24.26 -4.74 -9.56
N ARG A 87 -23.98 -3.44 -9.67
CA ARG A 87 -24.56 -2.57 -10.72
C ARG A 87 -24.20 -3.05 -12.13
N MET A 88 -22.91 -3.37 -12.34
CA MET A 88 -22.46 -3.94 -13.63
C MET A 88 -23.13 -5.27 -13.93
N ASN A 89 -23.30 -6.15 -12.93
CA ASN A 89 -23.94 -7.45 -13.11
C ASN A 89 -25.42 -7.36 -13.56
N VAL A 90 -26.10 -6.25 -13.26
CA VAL A 90 -27.50 -6.01 -13.72
C VAL A 90 -27.57 -5.10 -14.95
N GLY A 91 -26.44 -4.88 -15.65
CA GLY A 91 -26.39 -4.11 -16.90
C GLY A 91 -26.39 -2.59 -16.70
N LEU A 92 -26.22 -2.09 -15.48
CA LEU A 92 -26.07 -0.66 -15.25
C LEU A 92 -24.63 -0.22 -15.55
N GLN A 93 -24.48 0.94 -16.18
CA GLN A 93 -23.17 1.53 -16.37
C GLN A 93 -22.59 1.94 -15.01
N ALA A 94 -21.43 1.39 -14.66
CA ALA A 94 -20.62 1.87 -13.56
C ALA A 94 -19.41 2.61 -14.14
N GLN A 95 -19.21 3.85 -13.73
CA GLN A 95 -17.97 4.56 -14.02
C GLN A 95 -16.95 4.09 -13.00
N ALA A 96 -15.78 3.59 -13.44
CA ALA A 96 -14.73 3.17 -12.53
C ALA A 96 -14.37 4.35 -11.60
N PRO A 97 -14.52 4.19 -10.28
CA PRO A 97 -14.18 5.26 -9.34
C PRO A 97 -12.67 5.54 -9.36
N SER A 98 -12.27 6.78 -9.10
CA SER A 98 -10.87 7.06 -8.83
C SER A 98 -10.46 6.37 -7.53
N LEU A 99 -9.44 5.51 -7.59
CA LEU A 99 -8.96 4.74 -6.44
C LEU A 99 -7.59 5.23 -5.93
N HIS A 100 -7.12 6.38 -6.44
CA HIS A 100 -5.91 6.97 -5.91
C HIS A 100 -6.14 7.50 -4.50
N MET A 101 -5.14 7.30 -3.63
CA MET A 101 -5.28 7.54 -2.19
C MET A 101 -4.13 8.37 -1.63
N SER A 102 -4.40 9.07 -0.55
CA SER A 102 -3.40 9.69 0.31
C SER A 102 -3.42 9.04 1.69
N PHE A 103 -2.25 8.61 2.17
CA PHE A 103 -2.06 8.03 3.51
C PHE A 103 -1.22 8.99 4.35
N THR A 104 -1.84 9.64 5.31
CA THR A 104 -1.20 10.64 6.17
C THR A 104 -1.02 10.11 7.59
N GLY A 105 0.07 10.46 8.24
CA GLY A 105 0.34 10.07 9.63
C GLY A 105 1.82 9.89 9.94
N ASN A 106 2.13 9.74 11.22
CA ASN A 106 3.48 9.60 11.74
C ASN A 106 4.17 8.28 11.30
N PRO A 107 5.50 8.17 11.44
CA PRO A 107 6.21 6.93 11.10
C PRO A 107 5.77 5.76 11.97
N GLY A 108 5.74 4.57 11.37
CA GLY A 108 5.43 3.34 12.11
C GLY A 108 3.96 3.16 12.46
N THR A 109 3.03 3.95 11.89
CA THR A 109 1.57 3.80 12.05
C THR A 109 0.93 2.76 11.14
N GLY A 110 1.71 2.04 10.32
CA GLY A 110 1.19 0.92 9.52
C GLY A 110 0.81 1.25 8.09
N LYS A 111 1.10 2.46 7.56
CA LYS A 111 0.73 2.89 6.20
C LYS A 111 1.08 1.87 5.11
N THR A 112 2.31 1.39 5.07
CA THR A 112 2.77 0.41 4.06
C THR A 112 2.06 -0.94 4.19
N THR A 113 1.78 -1.38 5.42
CA THR A 113 1.05 -2.63 5.68
C THR A 113 -0.38 -2.54 5.16
N VAL A 114 -1.05 -1.42 5.43
CA VAL A 114 -2.41 -1.16 4.92
C VAL A 114 -2.41 -1.03 3.40
N ALA A 115 -1.41 -0.38 2.79
CA ALA A 115 -1.29 -0.29 1.33
C ALA A 115 -1.20 -1.68 0.68
N LEU A 116 -0.45 -2.60 1.29
CA LEU A 116 -0.36 -3.99 0.81
C LEU A 116 -1.71 -4.71 0.88
N ARG A 117 -2.46 -4.56 2.00
CA ARG A 117 -3.80 -5.14 2.14
C ARG A 117 -4.79 -4.51 1.16
N MET A 118 -4.69 -3.19 0.93
CA MET A 118 -5.49 -2.52 -0.10
C MET A 118 -5.24 -3.08 -1.50
N ALA A 119 -3.97 -3.31 -1.87
CA ALA A 119 -3.64 -3.92 -3.15
C ALA A 119 -4.28 -5.31 -3.32
N GLN A 120 -4.29 -6.11 -2.26
CA GLN A 120 -4.94 -7.43 -2.25
C GLN A 120 -6.46 -7.32 -2.38
N ILE A 121 -7.12 -6.41 -1.67
CA ILE A 121 -8.56 -6.16 -1.76
C ILE A 121 -8.94 -5.74 -3.18
N LEU A 122 -8.23 -4.77 -3.75
CA LEU A 122 -8.47 -4.27 -5.09
C LEU A 122 -8.29 -5.36 -6.16
N PHE A 123 -7.28 -6.21 -6.01
CA PHE A 123 -7.06 -7.37 -6.86
C PHE A 123 -8.20 -8.39 -6.75
N ARG A 124 -8.58 -8.78 -5.54
CA ARG A 124 -9.67 -9.73 -5.29
C ARG A 124 -11.00 -9.22 -5.84
N LEU A 125 -11.25 -7.94 -5.72
CA LEU A 125 -12.43 -7.30 -6.31
C LEU A 125 -12.29 -7.02 -7.82
N GLY A 126 -11.14 -7.29 -8.44
CA GLY A 126 -10.92 -7.18 -9.88
C GLY A 126 -10.78 -5.75 -10.40
N TYR A 127 -10.38 -4.81 -9.53
CA TYR A 127 -10.09 -3.41 -9.90
C TYR A 127 -8.64 -3.17 -10.31
N VAL A 128 -7.75 -4.09 -10.01
CA VAL A 128 -6.39 -4.17 -10.54
C VAL A 128 -6.11 -5.60 -11.00
N ARG A 129 -5.30 -5.77 -12.03
CA ARG A 129 -5.03 -7.09 -12.63
C ARG A 129 -4.08 -7.95 -11.80
N LYS A 130 -3.28 -7.33 -10.94
CA LYS A 130 -2.26 -7.97 -10.09
C LYS A 130 -2.37 -7.39 -8.68
N GLY A 131 -2.29 -8.23 -7.68
CA GLY A 131 -2.34 -7.81 -6.27
C GLY A 131 -1.00 -7.35 -5.68
N HIS A 132 -0.07 -6.89 -6.50
CA HIS A 132 1.27 -6.50 -6.07
C HIS A 132 1.34 -5.01 -5.71
N LEU A 133 2.24 -4.71 -4.79
CA LEU A 133 2.59 -3.36 -4.36
C LEU A 133 4.03 -3.05 -4.78
N VAL A 134 4.22 -1.95 -5.48
CA VAL A 134 5.54 -1.37 -5.73
C VAL A 134 5.73 -0.20 -4.79
N ALA A 135 6.54 -0.40 -3.74
CA ALA A 135 6.84 0.65 -2.77
C ALA A 135 8.13 1.36 -3.17
N VAL A 136 8.07 2.68 -3.26
CA VAL A 136 9.18 3.53 -3.72
C VAL A 136 9.25 4.81 -2.89
N THR A 137 10.40 5.46 -2.98
CA THR A 137 10.66 6.80 -2.46
C THR A 137 10.98 7.76 -3.62
N ARG A 138 11.20 9.03 -3.30
CA ARG A 138 11.68 10.01 -4.29
C ARG A 138 12.87 9.50 -5.09
N ASP A 139 13.86 8.90 -4.42
CA ASP A 139 15.12 8.50 -5.04
C ASP A 139 14.94 7.39 -6.10
N ASP A 140 13.84 6.65 -6.06
CA ASP A 140 13.48 5.67 -7.07
C ASP A 140 12.84 6.29 -8.31
N LEU A 141 12.28 7.50 -8.20
CA LEU A 141 11.55 8.19 -9.26
C LEU A 141 12.38 9.28 -9.93
N VAL A 142 13.13 10.04 -9.15
CA VAL A 142 13.83 11.24 -9.61
C VAL A 142 15.28 10.90 -9.96
N GLY A 143 15.71 11.36 -11.14
CA GLY A 143 17.09 11.22 -11.61
C GLY A 143 18.03 12.25 -10.98
N GLN A 144 19.33 11.95 -11.02
CA GLN A 144 20.38 12.85 -10.52
C GLN A 144 20.81 13.89 -11.58
N TYR A 145 20.56 13.64 -12.87
CA TYR A 145 20.95 14.46 -13.99
C TYR A 145 19.78 14.79 -14.90
N ILE A 146 19.92 15.83 -15.70
CA ILE A 146 18.95 16.23 -16.73
C ILE A 146 18.63 15.03 -17.64
N GLY A 147 17.34 14.78 -17.88
CA GLY A 147 16.86 13.73 -18.74
C GLY A 147 16.80 12.33 -18.12
N HIS A 148 17.24 12.15 -16.85
CA HIS A 148 17.20 10.85 -16.19
C HIS A 148 15.89 10.58 -15.44
N THR A 149 15.11 11.61 -15.08
CA THR A 149 13.88 11.47 -14.30
C THR A 149 12.79 10.77 -15.09
N ALA A 150 12.51 11.20 -16.32
CA ALA A 150 11.44 10.60 -17.10
C ALA A 150 11.63 9.11 -17.38
N PRO A 151 12.80 8.60 -17.83
CA PRO A 151 13.01 7.17 -17.99
C PRO A 151 12.84 6.39 -16.69
N LYS A 152 13.38 6.90 -15.59
CA LYS A 152 13.34 6.27 -14.27
C LYS A 152 11.92 6.17 -13.73
N THR A 153 11.17 7.29 -13.77
CA THR A 153 9.75 7.30 -13.36
C THR A 153 8.92 6.34 -14.21
N LYS A 154 9.11 6.36 -15.55
CA LYS A 154 8.37 5.45 -16.45
C LYS A 154 8.70 3.97 -16.20
N GLU A 155 9.94 3.63 -15.85
CA GLU A 155 10.32 2.26 -15.49
C GLU A 155 9.59 1.79 -14.22
N ILE A 156 9.53 2.61 -13.18
CA ILE A 156 8.79 2.32 -11.95
C ILE A 156 7.30 2.18 -12.23
N LEU A 157 6.71 3.09 -12.99
CA LEU A 157 5.30 3.01 -13.40
C LEU A 157 5.03 1.72 -14.16
N LYS A 158 5.90 1.31 -15.10
CA LYS A 158 5.78 0.04 -15.81
C LYS A 158 5.79 -1.17 -14.87
N LYS A 159 6.62 -1.15 -13.82
CA LYS A 159 6.65 -2.20 -12.78
C LYS A 159 5.35 -2.23 -11.98
N ALA A 160 4.75 -1.08 -11.70
CA ALA A 160 3.53 -0.95 -10.90
C ALA A 160 2.24 -1.22 -11.68
N MET A 161 2.28 -1.20 -13.02
CA MET A 161 1.10 -1.42 -13.86
C MET A 161 0.40 -2.75 -13.56
N GLY A 162 -0.90 -2.68 -13.46
CA GLY A 162 -1.77 -3.78 -13.04
C GLY A 162 -1.87 -3.95 -11.52
N GLY A 163 -1.24 -3.08 -10.73
CA GLY A 163 -1.19 -3.15 -9.28
C GLY A 163 -1.26 -1.79 -8.59
N VAL A 164 -0.54 -1.65 -7.49
CA VAL A 164 -0.51 -0.44 -6.67
C VAL A 164 0.91 0.12 -6.59
N LEU A 165 1.04 1.41 -6.90
CA LEU A 165 2.26 2.18 -6.66
C LEU A 165 2.12 2.92 -5.33
N PHE A 166 2.97 2.61 -4.36
CA PHE A 166 3.04 3.28 -3.08
C PHE A 166 4.28 4.18 -3.02
N ILE A 167 4.08 5.48 -2.92
CA ILE A 167 5.17 6.45 -2.84
C ILE A 167 5.25 6.93 -1.40
N ASP A 168 6.30 6.50 -0.69
CA ASP A 168 6.54 6.92 0.68
C ASP A 168 7.23 8.29 0.71
N GLU A 169 6.87 9.10 1.70
CA GLU A 169 7.34 10.48 1.84
C GLU A 169 7.19 11.30 0.53
N ALA A 170 6.02 11.17 -0.12
CA ALA A 170 5.73 11.72 -1.44
C ALA A 170 5.97 13.25 -1.54
N TYR A 171 5.86 13.97 -0.43
CA TYR A 171 6.15 15.42 -0.37
C TYR A 171 7.59 15.78 -0.76
N TYR A 172 8.54 14.84 -0.67
CA TYR A 172 9.90 15.08 -1.16
C TYR A 172 10.00 15.19 -2.70
N LEU A 173 8.96 14.80 -3.44
CA LEU A 173 8.90 15.03 -4.88
C LEU A 173 8.82 16.52 -5.23
N TYR A 174 8.41 17.38 -4.30
CA TYR A 174 8.33 18.81 -4.48
C TYR A 174 9.30 19.52 -3.53
N ARG A 175 10.29 20.21 -4.08
CA ARG A 175 11.33 20.97 -3.35
C ARG A 175 11.44 22.37 -3.94
N PRO A 176 10.58 23.30 -3.53
CA PRO A 176 10.53 24.66 -4.11
C PRO A 176 11.82 25.46 -3.88
N GLU A 177 12.58 25.12 -2.84
CA GLU A 177 13.87 25.73 -2.51
C GLU A 177 15.01 25.36 -3.48
N ASN A 178 14.81 24.40 -4.35
CA ASN A 178 15.80 23.92 -5.31
C ASN A 178 15.30 24.10 -6.76
N GLU A 179 15.69 25.21 -7.39
CA GLU A 179 15.32 25.52 -8.79
C GLU A 179 15.80 24.46 -9.81
N ARG A 180 16.78 23.64 -9.44
CA ARG A 180 17.30 22.55 -10.28
C ARG A 180 16.71 21.18 -9.89
N ASP A 181 15.57 21.17 -9.20
CA ASP A 181 14.94 19.94 -8.80
C ASP A 181 14.13 19.29 -9.93
N TYR A 182 14.43 18.04 -10.20
CA TYR A 182 13.74 17.26 -11.25
C TYR A 182 12.49 16.52 -10.75
N GLY A 183 12.05 16.76 -9.52
CA GLY A 183 10.87 16.12 -8.95
C GLY A 183 9.57 16.56 -9.63
N GLN A 184 9.53 17.81 -10.12
CA GLN A 184 8.37 18.31 -10.88
C GLN A 184 8.10 17.49 -12.14
N GLU A 185 9.15 17.07 -12.87
CA GLU A 185 9.01 16.20 -14.04
C GLU A 185 8.39 14.84 -13.66
N ALA A 186 8.78 14.27 -12.51
CA ALA A 186 8.17 13.05 -12.01
C ALA A 186 6.68 13.24 -11.65
N ILE A 187 6.32 14.37 -11.02
CA ILE A 187 4.93 14.73 -10.70
C ILE A 187 4.08 14.82 -11.97
N GLU A 188 4.57 15.48 -13.01
CA GLU A 188 3.83 15.63 -14.29
C GLU A 188 3.58 14.28 -14.96
N ILE A 189 4.58 13.39 -14.96
CA ILE A 189 4.42 12.02 -15.48
C ILE A 189 3.41 11.24 -14.64
N LEU A 190 3.47 11.35 -13.31
CA LEU A 190 2.51 10.70 -12.41
C LEU A 190 1.07 11.19 -12.69
N LEU A 191 0.87 12.51 -12.82
CA LEU A 191 -0.44 13.10 -13.13
C LEU A 191 -1.01 12.55 -14.44
N GLN A 192 -0.19 12.46 -15.47
CA GLN A 192 -0.61 11.92 -16.77
C GLN A 192 -1.03 10.45 -16.66
N VAL A 193 -0.25 9.63 -15.92
CA VAL A 193 -0.54 8.21 -15.79
C VAL A 193 -1.74 7.97 -14.88
N MET A 194 -1.89 8.71 -13.78
CA MET A 194 -3.06 8.64 -12.89
C MET A 194 -4.37 8.93 -13.62
N GLU A 195 -4.35 9.79 -14.64
CA GLU A 195 -5.53 10.06 -15.45
C GLU A 195 -5.76 8.98 -16.51
N ASN A 196 -4.72 8.67 -17.29
CA ASN A 196 -4.84 7.83 -18.49
C ASN A 196 -4.89 6.33 -18.18
N GLN A 197 -4.38 5.90 -17.02
CA GLN A 197 -4.24 4.49 -16.62
C GLN A 197 -4.97 4.18 -15.30
N ARG A 198 -5.98 4.98 -14.95
CA ARG A 198 -6.73 4.83 -13.68
C ARG A 198 -7.40 3.47 -13.51
N ASP A 199 -7.66 2.77 -14.61
CA ASP A 199 -8.30 1.45 -14.61
C ASP A 199 -7.30 0.29 -14.40
N ASP A 200 -5.99 0.59 -14.43
CA ASP A 200 -4.94 -0.43 -14.34
C ASP A 200 -3.87 -0.11 -13.29
N LEU A 201 -3.87 1.10 -12.73
CA LEU A 201 -2.90 1.52 -11.72
C LEU A 201 -3.58 2.33 -10.63
N VAL A 202 -3.35 1.94 -9.39
CA VAL A 202 -3.69 2.75 -8.21
C VAL A 202 -2.43 3.35 -7.62
N VAL A 203 -2.46 4.66 -7.37
CA VAL A 203 -1.35 5.38 -6.73
C VAL A 203 -1.75 5.73 -5.31
N ILE A 204 -0.89 5.40 -4.35
CA ILE A 204 -1.00 5.78 -2.95
C ILE A 204 0.16 6.69 -2.60
N LEU A 205 -0.13 7.94 -2.23
CA LEU A 205 0.85 8.91 -1.78
C LEU A 205 0.87 8.92 -0.26
N ALA A 206 2.01 8.61 0.35
CA ALA A 206 2.13 8.54 1.80
C ALA A 206 3.10 9.58 2.35
N GLY A 207 2.84 10.05 3.57
CA GLY A 207 3.74 10.99 4.25
C GLY A 207 3.16 11.58 5.55
N TYR A 208 3.87 12.54 6.11
CA TYR A 208 3.42 13.30 7.28
C TYR A 208 2.29 14.27 6.91
N GLY A 209 1.25 14.35 7.73
CA GLY A 209 0.04 15.14 7.46
C GLY A 209 0.31 16.57 7.01
N GLU A 210 1.02 17.37 7.82
CA GLU A 210 1.33 18.78 7.51
C GLU A 210 2.13 18.95 6.21
N ARG A 211 3.12 18.06 5.97
CA ARG A 211 3.94 18.09 4.75
C ARG A 211 3.16 17.70 3.52
N MET A 212 2.27 16.70 3.65
CA MET A 212 1.38 16.28 2.57
C MET A 212 0.36 17.35 2.23
N GLU A 213 -0.17 18.07 3.22
CA GLU A 213 -1.07 19.21 2.99
C GLU A 213 -0.37 20.31 2.18
N THR A 214 0.86 20.68 2.54
CA THR A 214 1.68 21.66 1.80
C THR A 214 1.97 21.17 0.39
N PHE A 215 2.28 19.88 0.23
CA PHE A 215 2.53 19.25 -1.06
C PHE A 215 1.31 19.31 -1.98
N PHE A 216 0.12 19.03 -1.48
CA PHE A 216 -1.12 19.10 -2.25
C PHE A 216 -1.53 20.54 -2.58
N LYS A 217 -1.32 21.50 -1.68
CA LYS A 217 -1.53 22.93 -1.96
C LYS A 217 -0.66 23.42 -3.11
N SER A 218 0.57 22.93 -3.18
CA SER A 218 1.52 23.29 -4.25
C SER A 218 1.27 22.56 -5.57
N ASN A 219 0.51 21.45 -5.52
CA ASN A 219 0.21 20.60 -6.67
C ASN A 219 -1.27 20.29 -6.78
N PRO A 220 -2.14 21.25 -7.15
CA PRO A 220 -3.60 21.09 -7.20
C PRO A 220 -4.03 19.93 -8.11
N GLY A 221 -3.26 19.66 -9.18
CA GLY A 221 -3.52 18.53 -10.08
C GLY A 221 -3.43 17.17 -9.40
N LEU A 222 -2.53 16.98 -8.43
CA LEU A 222 -2.49 15.77 -7.61
C LEU A 222 -3.69 15.71 -6.66
N SER A 223 -3.97 16.82 -5.96
CA SER A 223 -5.09 16.88 -5.02
C SER A 223 -6.42 16.50 -5.68
N SER A 224 -6.69 16.99 -6.90
CA SER A 224 -7.94 16.71 -7.61
C SER A 224 -8.10 15.25 -8.05
N ARG A 225 -7.02 14.47 -8.12
CA ARG A 225 -7.03 13.04 -8.51
C ARG A 225 -7.06 12.09 -7.33
N ILE A 226 -6.76 12.57 -6.12
CA ILE A 226 -6.83 11.77 -4.90
C ILE A 226 -8.26 11.78 -4.37
N ALA A 227 -8.97 10.66 -4.53
CA ALA A 227 -10.36 10.53 -4.11
C ALA A 227 -10.49 10.11 -2.63
N HIS A 228 -9.49 9.46 -2.07
CA HIS A 228 -9.56 8.89 -0.73
C HIS A 228 -8.37 9.38 0.12
N HIS A 229 -8.69 10.01 1.25
CA HIS A 229 -7.72 10.41 2.26
C HIS A 229 -7.90 9.52 3.48
N LEU A 230 -6.81 8.87 3.93
CA LEU A 230 -6.77 8.00 5.10
C LEU A 230 -5.74 8.56 6.07
N ASP A 231 -6.22 8.99 7.23
CA ASP A 231 -5.38 9.49 8.31
C ASP A 231 -5.06 8.36 9.28
N PHE A 232 -3.78 8.17 9.54
CA PHE A 232 -3.25 7.14 10.42
C PHE A 232 -2.87 7.79 11.75
N PRO A 233 -3.72 7.65 12.77
CA PRO A 233 -3.42 8.19 14.10
C PRO A 233 -2.24 7.45 14.74
N ASP A 234 -1.62 8.09 15.73
CA ASP A 234 -0.67 7.42 16.59
C ASP A 234 -1.39 6.36 17.43
N TYR A 235 -0.70 5.26 17.70
CA TYR A 235 -1.22 4.18 18.53
C TYR A 235 -1.31 4.58 20.00
N GLN A 236 -2.33 4.07 20.67
CA GLN A 236 -2.45 4.16 22.12
C GLN A 236 -1.49 3.16 22.81
N PRO A 237 -1.14 3.39 24.08
CA PRO A 237 -0.21 2.50 24.81
C PRO A 237 -0.62 1.03 24.76
N GLU A 238 -1.90 0.72 24.94
CA GLU A 238 -2.44 -0.64 24.93
C GLU A 238 -2.31 -1.28 23.53
N GLU A 239 -2.52 -0.50 22.46
CA GLU A 239 -2.33 -0.95 21.10
C GLU A 239 -0.86 -1.27 20.80
N LEU A 240 0.07 -0.47 21.35
CA LEU A 240 1.51 -0.72 21.21
C LEU A 240 1.96 -1.97 21.98
N GLU A 241 1.34 -2.27 23.12
CA GLU A 241 1.56 -3.55 23.82
C GLU A 241 1.12 -4.74 22.99
N ASP A 242 -0.07 -4.65 22.37
CA ASP A 242 -0.57 -5.72 21.49
C ASP A 242 0.31 -5.90 20.27
N ILE A 243 0.79 -4.81 19.68
CA ILE A 243 1.76 -4.85 18.58
C ILE A 243 3.06 -5.53 19.04
N ALA A 244 3.57 -5.21 20.23
CA ALA A 244 4.76 -5.83 20.77
C ALA A 244 4.59 -7.34 20.96
N ARG A 245 3.45 -7.77 21.55
CA ARG A 245 3.12 -9.20 21.74
C ARG A 245 3.06 -9.95 20.41
N ARG A 246 2.44 -9.37 19.38
CA ARG A 246 2.36 -9.95 18.04
C ARG A 246 3.74 -10.06 17.38
N MET A 247 4.59 -9.03 17.50
CA MET A 247 5.95 -9.06 17.00
C MET A 247 6.77 -10.17 17.67
N LEU A 248 6.67 -10.30 19.00
CA LEU A 248 7.35 -11.35 19.77
C LEU A 248 6.86 -12.74 19.36
N HIS A 249 5.54 -12.93 19.24
CA HIS A 249 4.97 -14.20 18.80
C HIS A 249 5.48 -14.61 17.41
N THR A 250 5.53 -13.68 16.46
CA THR A 250 6.07 -13.94 15.12
C THR A 250 7.54 -14.34 15.16
N MET A 251 8.31 -13.76 16.08
CA MET A 251 9.73 -14.10 16.28
C MET A 251 9.96 -15.31 17.19
N GLN A 252 8.88 -15.95 17.67
CA GLN A 252 8.92 -17.05 18.65
C GLN A 252 9.58 -16.66 19.99
N TYR A 253 9.38 -15.40 20.41
CA TYR A 253 9.76 -14.91 21.71
C TYR A 253 8.53 -14.70 22.60
N ARG A 254 8.76 -14.66 23.91
CA ARG A 254 7.74 -14.28 24.90
C ARG A 254 8.36 -13.39 25.97
N LEU A 255 7.54 -12.65 26.67
CA LEU A 255 7.94 -11.91 27.86
C LEU A 255 7.72 -12.76 29.11
N SER A 256 8.62 -12.68 30.06
CA SER A 256 8.34 -13.12 31.44
C SER A 256 7.31 -12.18 32.10
N PRO A 257 6.73 -12.54 33.26
CA PRO A 257 5.90 -11.60 34.01
C PRO A 257 6.58 -10.26 34.28
N SER A 258 7.86 -10.25 34.68
CA SER A 258 8.65 -9.03 34.86
C SER A 258 8.91 -8.28 33.56
N GLY A 259 8.98 -9.01 32.44
CA GLY A 259 9.11 -8.44 31.09
C GLY A 259 7.84 -7.74 30.64
N VAL A 260 6.66 -8.27 30.97
CA VAL A 260 5.37 -7.61 30.72
C VAL A 260 5.26 -6.30 31.48
N GLU A 261 5.60 -6.31 32.78
CA GLU A 261 5.61 -5.09 33.60
C GLU A 261 6.59 -4.05 33.03
N ALA A 262 7.81 -4.47 32.67
CA ALA A 262 8.81 -3.58 32.10
C ALA A 262 8.37 -2.99 30.75
N LEU A 263 7.65 -3.74 29.91
CA LEU A 263 7.10 -3.24 28.67
C LEU A 263 5.99 -2.20 28.91
N HIS A 264 5.11 -2.48 29.87
CA HIS A 264 4.01 -1.57 30.28
C HIS A 264 4.58 -0.23 30.79
N GLU A 265 5.65 -0.25 31.59
CA GLU A 265 6.36 0.96 32.03
C GLU A 265 7.09 1.67 30.88
N TYR A 266 7.71 0.90 29.97
CA TYR A 266 8.53 1.41 28.88
C TYR A 266 7.73 2.25 27.87
N ILE A 267 6.54 1.79 27.49
CA ILE A 267 5.77 2.39 26.39
C ILE A 267 5.42 3.86 26.67
N PRO A 268 4.77 4.24 27.78
CA PRO A 268 4.45 5.64 28.06
C PRO A 268 5.69 6.54 28.14
N LEU A 269 6.77 6.03 28.78
CA LEU A 269 8.03 6.75 28.86
C LEU A 269 8.64 7.00 27.48
N ARG A 270 8.58 6.02 26.59
CA ARG A 270 9.11 6.15 25.23
C ARG A 270 8.24 7.07 24.35
N MET A 271 6.92 7.06 24.56
CA MET A 271 5.98 7.95 23.86
C MET A 271 6.22 9.43 24.19
N SER A 272 6.62 9.74 25.41
CA SER A 272 6.93 11.12 25.83
C SER A 272 8.29 11.63 25.33
N GLN A 273 9.14 10.76 24.80
CA GLN A 273 10.46 11.14 24.31
C GLN A 273 10.44 11.60 22.84
N PRO A 274 11.39 12.47 22.45
CA PRO A 274 11.50 12.91 21.04
C PRO A 274 11.75 11.74 20.08
N HIS A 275 11.34 11.93 18.84
CA HIS A 275 11.51 10.95 17.77
C HIS A 275 10.80 9.61 18.05
N PHE A 276 9.70 9.65 18.78
CA PHE A 276 8.82 8.50 18.88
C PHE A 276 8.24 8.17 17.49
N ALA A 277 8.24 6.90 17.13
CA ALA A 277 7.84 6.41 15.82
C ALA A 277 6.96 5.14 15.92
N ASN A 278 5.98 5.18 16.81
CA ASN A 278 4.95 4.15 16.95
C ASN A 278 5.52 2.71 16.95
N ALA A 279 4.95 1.80 16.18
CA ALA A 279 5.39 0.40 16.08
C ALA A 279 6.88 0.23 15.69
N ARG A 280 7.50 1.20 14.99
CA ARG A 280 8.92 1.18 14.69
C ARG A 280 9.77 1.35 15.96
N SER A 281 9.33 2.23 16.89
CA SER A 281 9.98 2.38 18.19
C SER A 281 9.89 1.11 19.04
N ILE A 282 8.73 0.45 19.01
CA ILE A 282 8.52 -0.82 19.71
C ILE A 282 9.42 -1.92 19.12
N ARG A 283 9.45 -2.06 17.80
CA ARG A 283 10.36 -3.02 17.14
C ARG A 283 11.80 -2.83 17.55
N ASN A 284 12.30 -1.59 17.53
CA ASN A 284 13.65 -1.26 17.95
C ASN A 284 13.92 -1.60 19.43
N ALA A 285 12.90 -1.41 20.30
CA ALA A 285 13.01 -1.79 21.71
C ALA A 285 13.15 -3.31 21.87
N LEU A 286 12.33 -4.08 21.20
CA LEU A 286 12.36 -5.54 21.21
C LEU A 286 13.66 -6.09 20.65
N ASP A 287 14.18 -5.53 19.56
CA ASP A 287 15.47 -5.94 18.98
C ASP A 287 16.62 -5.69 19.95
N ARG A 288 16.60 -4.57 20.67
CA ARG A 288 17.59 -4.29 21.72
C ARG A 288 17.42 -5.21 22.94
N ALA A 289 16.21 -5.53 23.35
CA ALA A 289 15.93 -6.46 24.42
C ALA A 289 16.44 -7.87 24.07
N ARG A 290 16.21 -8.33 22.85
CA ARG A 290 16.77 -9.59 22.33
C ARG A 290 18.30 -9.63 22.38
N LEU A 291 18.96 -8.54 22.00
CA LEU A 291 20.42 -8.45 22.09
C LEU A 291 20.91 -8.58 23.55
N ARG A 292 20.21 -7.95 24.51
CA ARG A 292 20.57 -8.04 25.94
C ARG A 292 20.30 -9.43 26.50
N GLN A 293 19.15 -10.05 26.12
CA GLN A 293 18.88 -11.46 26.45
C GLN A 293 20.00 -12.36 25.93
N ALA A 294 20.43 -12.19 24.69
CA ALA A 294 21.50 -12.98 24.11
C ALA A 294 22.82 -12.82 24.91
N ASN A 295 23.17 -11.59 25.28
CA ASN A 295 24.37 -11.32 26.10
C ASN A 295 24.25 -11.95 27.49
N ARG A 296 23.08 -11.87 28.14
CA ARG A 296 22.79 -12.48 29.45
C ARG A 296 22.95 -14.01 29.40
N LEU A 297 22.38 -14.64 28.35
CA LEU A 297 22.49 -16.09 28.18
C LEU A 297 23.93 -16.51 27.82
N PHE A 298 24.60 -15.72 26.98
CA PHE A 298 26.01 -15.98 26.62
C PHE A 298 26.95 -15.93 27.82
N ALA A 299 26.68 -15.10 28.83
CA ALA A 299 27.44 -15.03 30.05
C ALA A 299 27.30 -16.31 30.92
N ARG A 300 26.30 -17.14 30.72
CA ARG A 300 26.09 -18.43 31.41
C ARG A 300 26.93 -19.56 30.78
N GLN A 301 28.22 -19.33 30.57
CA GLN A 301 29.11 -20.31 29.96
C GLN A 301 29.09 -21.63 30.76
N GLY A 302 28.79 -22.76 30.08
CA GLY A 302 28.72 -24.09 30.69
C GLY A 302 27.35 -24.49 31.26
N ALA A 303 26.36 -23.62 31.33
CA ALA A 303 25.01 -23.99 31.68
C ALA A 303 24.24 -24.52 30.44
N GLN A 304 23.47 -25.59 30.62
CA GLN A 304 22.53 -26.05 29.59
C GLN A 304 21.38 -25.04 29.50
N LEU A 305 21.15 -24.51 28.32
CA LEU A 305 20.02 -23.61 28.01
C LEU A 305 18.86 -24.47 27.52
N ASN A 306 17.71 -24.31 28.13
CA ASN A 306 16.48 -24.95 27.68
C ASN A 306 15.71 -24.05 26.67
N ARG A 307 14.63 -24.57 26.12
CA ARG A 307 13.79 -23.83 25.15
C ARG A 307 13.22 -22.54 25.75
N ASP A 308 12.80 -22.60 27.01
CA ASP A 308 12.22 -21.46 27.71
C ASP A 308 13.23 -20.34 27.94
N ASP A 309 14.49 -20.67 28.31
CA ASP A 309 15.56 -19.68 28.39
C ASP A 309 15.78 -18.94 27.07
N LEU A 310 15.75 -19.67 25.93
CA LEU A 310 16.00 -19.13 24.60
C LEU A 310 14.84 -18.26 24.07
N MET A 311 13.61 -18.52 24.53
CA MET A 311 12.43 -17.79 24.08
C MET A 311 12.06 -16.61 24.98
N THR A 312 12.55 -16.55 26.23
CA THR A 312 12.03 -15.61 27.22
C THR A 312 12.91 -14.36 27.34
N ILE A 313 12.28 -13.21 27.13
CA ILE A 313 12.82 -11.88 27.42
C ILE A 313 12.41 -11.49 28.83
N GLU A 314 13.38 -11.19 29.70
CA GLU A 314 13.16 -10.80 31.08
C GLU A 314 12.98 -9.28 31.24
N GLY A 315 12.45 -8.84 32.37
CA GLY A 315 12.28 -7.42 32.67
C GLY A 315 13.59 -6.63 32.64
N GLU A 316 14.70 -7.23 33.10
CA GLU A 316 16.01 -6.62 33.05
C GLU A 316 16.50 -6.32 31.63
N ASP A 317 16.13 -7.18 30.64
CA ASP A 317 16.49 -6.99 29.24
C ASP A 317 15.82 -5.74 28.64
N LEU A 318 14.66 -5.33 29.17
CA LEU A 318 13.96 -4.11 28.80
C LEU A 318 14.41 -2.90 29.63
N ARG A 319 14.48 -3.05 30.97
CA ARG A 319 14.83 -1.96 31.91
C ARG A 319 16.25 -1.42 31.75
N ALA A 320 17.16 -2.19 31.17
CA ALA A 320 18.49 -1.70 30.78
C ALA A 320 18.46 -0.70 29.60
N SER A 321 17.28 -0.25 29.17
CA SER A 321 17.12 0.79 28.15
C SER A 321 17.35 2.19 28.75
N ARG A 322 18.00 3.06 27.96
CA ARG A 322 18.15 4.50 28.32
C ARG A 322 16.81 5.26 28.46
N VAL A 323 15.69 4.64 28.12
CA VAL A 323 14.35 5.22 28.30
C VAL A 323 13.99 5.32 29.78
N PHE A 324 14.58 4.48 30.64
CA PHE A 324 14.38 4.47 32.08
C PHE A 324 15.37 5.35 32.84
N THR A 325 16.41 5.89 32.19
CA THR A 325 17.40 6.82 32.74
C THR A 325 17.10 8.24 32.27
#